data_7b05e3be7abb69b7d459b39ef9fdb49f
#
_entry.id   7b05e3be7abb69b7d459b39ef9fdb49f
#
_cell.length_a   1.000
_cell.length_b   1.000
_cell.length_c   1.000
_cell.angle_alpha   90.00
_cell.angle_beta   90.00
_cell.angle_gamma   90.00
#
_symmetry.space_group_name_H-M   'P 1'
#
loop_
_entity.id
_entity.type
_entity.pdbx_description
1 polymer ?
#
loop_
_entity_poly.entity_id
_entity_poly.type
_entity_poly.pdbx_seq_one_letter_code
_entity_poly.pdbx_strand_id
1 'polypeptide(L)'
;MEDVLVVYSRPYDELHPVVCMDEKPVQFFADFRKGFRSTRNGVVYEDYQYIRNGTACIFLFTEPLAGWRHADAQERRTQQDWARQIEWLLTEQYPTAKKVVLVMDNLNTHRIASLYATFPAHHARELAERLEIHYTPKHGSWLNIAEIELSALGRQCITNNRISDLQTMRDLLLPWASKRNKFQKGVDWHFTTSDARTKLKHLYPIIEL
;
A
#
# COMPACT_ATOMS: atom_id res chain seq x y z
N MET A 1 6.71 -10.94 -13.50
CA MET A 1 7.99 -10.54 -12.87
C MET A 1 8.75 -9.55 -13.75
N GLU A 2 9.21 -9.92 -14.93
CA GLU A 2 9.97 -9.00 -15.81
C GLU A 2 9.20 -7.72 -16.16
N ASP A 3 7.90 -7.81 -16.39
CA ASP A 3 7.02 -6.67 -16.62
C ASP A 3 7.16 -5.59 -15.52
N VAL A 4 7.08 -5.98 -14.25
CA VAL A 4 7.26 -5.07 -13.10
C VAL A 4 8.68 -4.51 -13.04
N LEU A 5 9.70 -5.34 -13.33
CA LEU A 5 11.10 -4.87 -13.35
C LEU A 5 11.36 -3.84 -14.47
N VAL A 6 10.71 -4.01 -15.62
CA VAL A 6 10.75 -3.01 -16.71
C VAL A 6 10.08 -1.70 -16.28
N VAL A 7 8.96 -1.77 -15.54
CA VAL A 7 8.33 -0.56 -14.98
C VAL A 7 9.28 0.18 -14.04
N TYR A 8 9.96 -0.53 -13.14
CA TYR A 8 10.90 0.10 -12.19
C TYR A 8 12.17 0.66 -12.83
N SER A 9 12.49 0.24 -14.06
CA SER A 9 13.62 0.82 -14.81
C SER A 9 13.26 2.11 -15.57
N ARG A 10 11.98 2.51 -15.57
CA ARG A 10 11.54 3.75 -16.22
C ARG A 10 12.10 4.97 -15.48
N PRO A 11 12.53 6.02 -16.20
CA PRO A 11 12.89 7.28 -15.57
C PRO A 11 11.65 7.94 -14.95
N TYR A 12 11.88 8.86 -14.01
CA TYR A 12 10.80 9.67 -13.46
C TYR A 12 10.06 10.46 -14.53
N ASP A 13 8.75 10.37 -14.54
CA ASP A 13 7.87 11.14 -15.42
C ASP A 13 6.62 11.57 -14.64
N GLU A 14 6.47 12.88 -14.44
CA GLU A 14 5.34 13.48 -13.70
C GLU A 14 3.98 13.21 -14.37
N LEU A 15 3.96 13.03 -15.70
CA LEU A 15 2.74 12.71 -16.43
C LEU A 15 2.40 11.21 -16.42
N HIS A 16 3.38 10.38 -16.05
CA HIS A 16 3.23 8.92 -15.94
C HIS A 16 3.88 8.40 -14.64
N PRO A 17 3.45 8.91 -13.46
CA PRO A 17 4.03 8.49 -12.19
C PRO A 17 3.87 6.98 -11.97
N VAL A 18 4.93 6.34 -11.48
CA VAL A 18 4.89 4.92 -11.08
C VAL A 18 4.54 4.84 -9.61
N VAL A 19 3.37 4.29 -9.31
CA VAL A 19 2.83 4.14 -7.96
C VAL A 19 2.71 2.66 -7.62
N CYS A 20 3.23 2.26 -6.47
CA CYS A 20 3.03 0.93 -5.91
C CYS A 20 1.94 0.99 -4.85
N MET A 21 1.05 0.00 -4.84
CA MET A 21 -0.06 -0.11 -3.88
C MET A 21 -0.04 -1.48 -3.23
N ASP A 22 -0.34 -1.51 -1.93
CA ASP A 22 -0.55 -2.75 -1.19
C ASP A 22 -1.47 -2.53 0.01
N GLU A 23 -1.95 -3.62 0.59
CA GLU A 23 -2.91 -3.64 1.69
C GLU A 23 -2.37 -4.37 2.92
N LYS A 24 -2.68 -3.84 4.10
CA LYS A 24 -2.35 -4.49 5.38
C LYS A 24 -3.58 -4.59 6.28
N PRO A 25 -4.07 -5.80 6.56
CA PRO A 25 -5.09 -5.99 7.58
C PRO A 25 -4.52 -5.71 8.98
N VAL A 26 -5.31 -5.06 9.82
CA VAL A 26 -4.96 -4.72 11.20
C VAL A 26 -6.11 -5.10 12.13
N GLN A 27 -5.77 -5.73 13.27
CA GLN A 27 -6.70 -6.01 14.36
C GLN A 27 -6.68 -4.86 15.37
N PHE A 28 -7.85 -4.36 15.75
CA PHE A 28 -7.98 -3.39 16.83
C PHE A 28 -8.04 -4.08 18.20
N PHE A 29 -7.41 -3.44 19.18
CA PHE A 29 -7.35 -3.89 20.55
C PHE A 29 -7.75 -2.75 21.49
N ALA A 30 -8.84 -2.94 22.20
CA ALA A 30 -9.28 -2.04 23.26
C ALA A 30 -8.81 -2.54 24.63
N ASP A 31 -8.61 -1.62 25.58
CA ASP A 31 -8.29 -1.98 26.95
C ASP A 31 -9.46 -2.68 27.62
N PHE A 32 -9.20 -3.80 28.30
CA PHE A 32 -10.22 -4.52 29.07
C PHE A 32 -10.73 -3.67 30.24
N ARG A 33 -9.84 -2.88 30.88
CA ARG A 33 -10.16 -1.93 31.95
C ARG A 33 -9.75 -0.52 31.51
N LYS A 34 -10.68 0.40 31.47
CA LYS A 34 -10.39 1.82 31.24
C LYS A 34 -9.40 2.36 32.27
N GLY A 35 -8.27 2.86 31.80
CA GLY A 35 -7.36 3.68 32.61
C GLY A 35 -6.33 2.94 33.46
N PHE A 36 -6.10 1.63 33.23
CA PHE A 36 -5.02 0.95 33.96
C PHE A 36 -3.67 1.16 33.27
N ARG A 37 -3.14 2.37 33.45
CA ARG A 37 -1.74 2.69 33.13
C ARG A 37 -1.09 3.14 34.44
N SER A 38 -0.11 2.40 34.92
CA SER A 38 0.65 2.75 36.12
C SER A 38 2.11 2.92 35.75
N THR A 39 2.74 4.02 36.19
CA THR A 39 4.18 4.22 36.04
C THR A 39 4.87 4.02 37.38
N ARG A 40 5.78 3.05 37.46
CA ARG A 40 6.60 2.80 38.62
C ARG A 40 8.07 2.75 38.21
N ASN A 41 8.91 3.59 38.82
CA ASN A 41 10.34 3.69 38.53
C ASN A 41 10.65 3.95 37.03
N GLY A 42 9.84 4.79 36.34
CA GLY A 42 10.03 5.08 34.92
C GLY A 42 9.52 3.97 33.95
N VAL A 43 9.03 2.85 34.49
CA VAL A 43 8.46 1.74 33.71
C VAL A 43 6.95 1.89 33.67
N VAL A 44 6.39 1.89 32.46
CA VAL A 44 4.94 1.93 32.26
C VAL A 44 4.41 0.50 32.33
N TYR A 45 3.51 0.25 33.26
CA TYR A 45 2.77 -1.00 33.37
C TYR A 45 1.41 -0.83 32.69
N GLU A 46 1.12 -1.65 31.72
CA GLU A 46 -0.18 -1.74 31.05
C GLU A 46 -0.84 -3.08 31.38
N ASP A 47 -2.17 -3.10 31.42
CA ASP A 47 -2.89 -4.37 31.55
C ASP A 47 -2.61 -5.24 30.32
N TYR A 48 -2.25 -6.50 30.53
CA TYR A 48 -2.04 -7.45 29.43
C TYR A 48 -3.37 -7.95 28.83
N GLN A 49 -4.49 -7.71 29.53
CA GLN A 49 -5.81 -8.08 29.03
C GLN A 49 -6.30 -7.05 28.01
N TYR A 50 -6.75 -7.54 26.87
CA TYR A 50 -7.31 -6.73 25.79
C TYR A 50 -8.58 -7.35 25.23
N ILE A 51 -9.45 -6.51 24.69
CA ILE A 51 -10.63 -6.92 23.94
C ILE A 51 -10.35 -6.70 22.45
N ARG A 52 -10.64 -7.70 21.62
CA ARG A 52 -10.64 -7.49 20.17
C ARG A 52 -11.80 -6.60 19.80
N ASN A 53 -11.51 -5.43 19.21
CA ASN A 53 -12.49 -4.39 18.89
C ASN A 53 -12.65 -4.17 17.37
N GLY A 54 -12.71 -5.25 16.60
CA GLY A 54 -12.86 -5.17 15.16
C GLY A 54 -11.54 -5.21 14.41
N THR A 55 -11.63 -5.05 13.10
CA THR A 55 -10.51 -5.06 12.16
C THR A 55 -10.63 -3.88 11.20
N ALA A 56 -9.51 -3.48 10.64
CA ALA A 56 -9.45 -2.56 9.50
C ALA A 56 -8.46 -3.07 8.45
N CYS A 57 -8.44 -2.43 7.30
CA CYS A 57 -7.42 -2.62 6.29
C CYS A 57 -6.77 -1.27 5.96
N ILE A 58 -5.45 -1.21 5.99
CA ILE A 58 -4.68 -0.06 5.56
C ILE A 58 -4.41 -0.23 4.07
N PHE A 59 -4.82 0.76 3.27
CA PHE A 59 -4.41 0.95 1.89
C PHE A 59 -3.18 1.85 1.87
N LEU A 60 -2.08 1.38 1.32
CA LEU A 60 -0.85 2.14 1.22
C LEU A 60 -0.45 2.31 -0.23
N PHE A 61 -0.21 3.56 -0.61
CA PHE A 61 0.35 3.95 -1.90
C PHE A 61 1.73 4.56 -1.70
N THR A 62 2.65 4.28 -2.60
CA THR A 62 3.95 4.93 -2.62
C THR A 62 4.41 5.18 -4.06
N GLU A 63 4.96 6.36 -4.32
CA GLU A 63 5.67 6.69 -5.55
C GLU A 63 7.17 6.58 -5.27
N PRO A 64 7.83 5.47 -5.68
CA PRO A 64 9.19 5.18 -5.28
C PRO A 64 10.20 6.26 -5.69
N LEU A 65 10.08 6.80 -6.90
CA LEU A 65 11.04 7.78 -7.41
C LEU A 65 10.86 9.17 -6.80
N ALA A 66 9.61 9.61 -6.58
CA ALA A 66 9.34 10.89 -5.92
C ALA A 66 9.51 10.83 -4.40
N GLY A 67 9.56 9.63 -3.82
CA GLY A 67 9.63 9.47 -2.37
C GLY A 67 8.35 9.90 -1.66
N TRP A 68 7.20 9.82 -2.34
CA TRP A 68 5.89 10.09 -1.78
C TRP A 68 5.21 8.82 -1.30
N ARG A 69 4.39 8.94 -0.26
CA ARG A 69 3.51 7.89 0.23
C ARG A 69 2.23 8.44 0.84
N HIS A 70 1.20 7.62 0.76
CA HIS A 70 -0.10 7.83 1.39
C HIS A 70 -0.55 6.54 2.05
N ALA A 71 -1.17 6.64 3.22
CA ALA A 71 -1.77 5.51 3.91
C ALA A 71 -3.12 5.93 4.47
N ASP A 72 -4.16 5.18 4.15
CA ASP A 72 -5.51 5.36 4.68
C ASP A 72 -6.05 4.05 5.24
N ALA A 73 -6.84 4.12 6.30
CA ALA A 73 -7.48 2.97 6.91
C ALA A 73 -8.97 2.93 6.59
N GLN A 74 -9.43 1.77 6.13
CA GLN A 74 -10.82 1.47 5.83
C GLN A 74 -11.31 0.30 6.69
N GLU A 75 -12.61 0.24 6.98
CA GLU A 75 -13.20 -0.88 7.71
C GLU A 75 -13.05 -2.22 6.98
N ARG A 76 -13.05 -2.16 5.66
CA ARG A 76 -13.02 -3.32 4.77
C ARG A 76 -12.03 -3.12 3.63
N ARG A 77 -11.81 -4.19 2.86
CA ARG A 77 -11.04 -4.19 1.61
C ARG A 77 -11.87 -4.81 0.48
N THR A 78 -13.04 -4.24 0.27
CA THR A 78 -13.92 -4.66 -0.82
C THR A 78 -13.48 -4.07 -2.15
N GLN A 79 -14.06 -4.55 -3.24
CA GLN A 79 -13.84 -3.95 -4.56
C GLN A 79 -14.26 -2.47 -4.61
N GLN A 80 -15.28 -2.08 -3.82
CA GLN A 80 -15.74 -0.70 -3.72
C GLN A 80 -14.73 0.16 -2.96
N ASP A 81 -14.12 -0.38 -1.90
CA ASP A 81 -13.11 0.35 -1.14
C ASP A 81 -11.87 0.59 -2.01
N TRP A 82 -11.40 -0.42 -2.73
CA TRP A 82 -10.31 -0.28 -3.70
C TRP A 82 -10.65 0.76 -4.79
N ALA A 83 -11.85 0.68 -5.38
CA ALA A 83 -12.26 1.59 -6.44
C ALA A 83 -12.26 3.06 -5.98
N ARG A 84 -12.74 3.35 -4.74
CA ARG A 84 -12.70 4.71 -4.15
C ARG A 84 -11.27 5.19 -3.88
N GLN A 85 -10.38 4.30 -3.46
CA GLN A 85 -8.97 4.62 -3.28
C GLN A 85 -8.30 4.96 -4.62
N ILE A 86 -8.65 4.26 -5.69
CA ILE A 86 -8.17 4.56 -7.05
C ILE A 86 -8.74 5.89 -7.56
N GLU A 87 -10.04 6.15 -7.35
CA GLU A 87 -10.65 7.44 -7.70
C GLU A 87 -9.89 8.58 -7.01
N TRP A 88 -9.71 8.51 -5.68
CA TRP A 88 -8.94 9.49 -4.92
C TRP A 88 -7.50 9.67 -5.47
N LEU A 89 -6.82 8.58 -5.76
CA LEU A 89 -5.46 8.60 -6.31
C LEU A 89 -5.42 9.40 -7.63
N LEU A 90 -6.37 9.17 -8.51
CA LEU A 90 -6.42 9.80 -9.83
C LEU A 90 -6.94 11.24 -9.81
N THR A 91 -7.91 11.55 -8.94
CA THR A 91 -8.58 12.87 -8.95
C THR A 91 -7.93 13.87 -8.01
N GLU A 92 -7.44 13.43 -6.86
CA GLU A 92 -6.89 14.31 -5.83
C GLU A 92 -5.36 14.34 -5.83
N GLN A 93 -4.71 13.15 -5.92
CA GLN A 93 -3.25 13.08 -5.84
C GLN A 93 -2.58 13.36 -7.19
N TYR A 94 -3.10 12.78 -8.27
CA TYR A 94 -2.53 12.93 -9.61
C TYR A 94 -3.55 13.51 -10.63
N PRO A 95 -4.15 14.67 -10.37
CA PRO A 95 -5.21 15.22 -11.24
C PRO A 95 -4.70 15.52 -12.65
N THR A 96 -3.43 15.86 -12.82
CA THR A 96 -2.80 16.28 -14.08
C THR A 96 -2.07 15.15 -14.81
N ALA A 97 -1.85 13.99 -14.15
CA ALA A 97 -1.19 12.87 -14.80
C ALA A 97 -2.03 12.33 -15.97
N LYS A 98 -1.38 12.03 -17.07
CA LYS A 98 -2.02 11.38 -18.23
C LYS A 98 -2.42 9.94 -17.90
N LYS A 99 -1.51 9.21 -17.27
CA LYS A 99 -1.74 7.87 -16.73
C LYS A 99 -0.95 7.67 -15.45
N VAL A 100 -1.54 6.99 -14.49
CA VAL A 100 -0.83 6.45 -13.33
C VAL A 100 -0.45 5.00 -13.61
N VAL A 101 0.83 4.71 -13.58
CA VAL A 101 1.38 3.35 -13.73
C VAL A 101 1.31 2.68 -12.37
N LEU A 102 0.34 1.79 -12.18
CA LEU A 102 0.02 1.20 -10.88
C LEU A 102 0.56 -0.23 -10.77
N VAL A 103 1.49 -0.44 -9.84
CA VAL A 103 2.01 -1.77 -9.50
C VAL A 103 1.32 -2.26 -8.23
N MET A 104 0.69 -3.43 -8.28
CA MET A 104 -0.02 -4.02 -7.14
C MET A 104 -0.09 -5.54 -7.25
N ASP A 105 -0.61 -6.21 -6.22
CA ASP A 105 -0.90 -7.64 -6.28
C ASP A 105 -2.16 -7.95 -7.13
N ASN A 106 -2.29 -9.19 -7.56
CA ASN A 106 -3.39 -9.64 -8.42
C ASN A 106 -4.56 -10.19 -7.61
N LEU A 107 -5.06 -9.43 -6.62
CA LEU A 107 -6.28 -9.78 -5.92
C LEU A 107 -7.52 -9.62 -6.80
N ASN A 108 -8.57 -10.39 -6.50
CA ASN A 108 -9.83 -10.31 -7.26
C ASN A 108 -10.52 -8.94 -7.15
N THR A 109 -10.26 -8.20 -6.09
CA THR A 109 -10.75 -6.84 -5.85
C THR A 109 -10.01 -5.78 -6.65
N HIS A 110 -8.77 -6.06 -7.10
CA HIS A 110 -7.86 -5.13 -7.77
C HIS A 110 -7.99 -5.21 -9.30
N ARG A 111 -9.17 -4.96 -9.82
CA ARG A 111 -9.45 -5.08 -11.27
C ARG A 111 -10.21 -3.87 -11.79
N ILE A 112 -10.04 -3.57 -13.06
CA ILE A 112 -10.82 -2.53 -13.76
C ILE A 112 -12.33 -2.77 -13.60
N ALA A 113 -12.78 -4.02 -13.59
CA ALA A 113 -14.19 -4.36 -13.35
C ALA A 113 -14.73 -3.81 -12.01
N SER A 114 -13.87 -3.64 -11.00
CA SER A 114 -14.27 -3.07 -9.70
C SER A 114 -14.67 -1.60 -9.79
N LEU A 115 -14.10 -0.85 -10.73
CA LEU A 115 -14.51 0.53 -11.02
C LEU A 115 -15.94 0.56 -11.57
N TYR A 116 -16.25 -0.32 -12.52
CA TYR A 116 -17.59 -0.42 -13.11
C TYR A 116 -18.65 -0.97 -12.13
N ALA A 117 -18.23 -1.76 -11.15
CA ALA A 117 -19.10 -2.23 -10.08
C ALA A 117 -19.40 -1.15 -9.02
N THR A 118 -18.61 -0.06 -9.00
CA THR A 118 -18.69 1.00 -7.98
C THR A 118 -19.25 2.30 -8.53
N PHE A 119 -18.87 2.68 -9.73
CA PHE A 119 -19.20 3.97 -10.33
C PHE A 119 -20.08 3.84 -11.59
N PRO A 120 -20.76 4.91 -11.99
CA PRO A 120 -21.41 4.98 -13.30
C PRO A 120 -20.44 4.68 -14.43
N ALA A 121 -20.90 4.00 -15.49
CA ALA A 121 -20.04 3.47 -16.54
C ALA A 121 -19.13 4.51 -17.21
N HIS A 122 -19.60 5.75 -17.44
CA HIS A 122 -18.78 6.82 -18.01
C HIS A 122 -17.62 7.20 -17.09
N HIS A 123 -17.90 7.38 -15.78
CA HIS A 123 -16.87 7.74 -14.79
C HIS A 123 -15.86 6.59 -14.58
N ALA A 124 -16.36 5.34 -14.48
CA ALA A 124 -15.49 4.16 -14.43
C ALA A 124 -14.55 4.07 -15.64
N ARG A 125 -15.06 4.42 -16.83
CA ARG A 125 -14.28 4.46 -18.07
C ARG A 125 -13.17 5.51 -18.02
N GLU A 126 -13.49 6.73 -17.60
CA GLU A 126 -12.53 7.82 -17.44
C GLU A 126 -11.39 7.45 -16.47
N LEU A 127 -11.73 6.84 -15.33
CA LEU A 127 -10.73 6.37 -14.37
C LEU A 127 -9.88 5.24 -14.98
N ALA A 128 -10.51 4.26 -15.65
CA ALA A 128 -9.82 3.12 -16.25
C ALA A 128 -8.82 3.53 -17.35
N GLU A 129 -9.15 4.53 -18.16
CA GLU A 129 -8.30 5.05 -19.23
C GLU A 129 -7.05 5.77 -18.71
N ARG A 130 -7.09 6.23 -17.45
CA ARG A 130 -5.98 6.86 -16.74
C ARG A 130 -5.10 5.89 -15.96
N LEU A 131 -5.36 4.58 -16.03
CA LEU A 131 -4.57 3.53 -15.37
C LEU A 131 -3.75 2.74 -16.38
N GLU A 132 -2.53 2.42 -15.99
CA GLU A 132 -1.68 1.37 -16.56
C GLU A 132 -1.33 0.41 -15.42
N ILE A 133 -1.95 -0.78 -15.41
CA ILE A 133 -1.85 -1.69 -14.27
C ILE A 133 -0.85 -2.80 -14.56
N HIS A 134 0.07 -3.02 -13.62
CA HIS A 134 1.07 -4.08 -13.62
C HIS A 134 0.92 -4.93 -12.36
N TYR A 135 0.65 -6.22 -12.54
CA TYR A 135 0.46 -7.13 -11.41
C TYR A 135 1.76 -7.84 -11.04
N THR A 136 2.04 -7.91 -9.74
CA THR A 136 3.09 -8.78 -9.24
C THR A 136 2.71 -10.25 -9.44
N PRO A 137 3.66 -11.13 -9.74
CA PRO A 137 3.38 -12.55 -9.92
C PRO A 137 2.96 -13.19 -8.59
N LYS A 138 2.24 -14.31 -8.68
CA LYS A 138 1.94 -15.14 -7.51
C LYS A 138 3.24 -15.51 -6.79
N HIS A 139 3.28 -15.34 -5.48
CA HIS A 139 4.49 -15.50 -4.64
C HIS A 139 5.65 -14.53 -4.96
N GLY A 140 5.35 -13.43 -5.65
CA GLY A 140 6.31 -12.36 -5.98
C GLY A 140 6.04 -11.04 -5.28
N SER A 141 5.46 -11.06 -4.07
CA SER A 141 5.12 -9.87 -3.30
C SER A 141 6.33 -8.98 -3.01
N TRP A 142 7.52 -9.58 -2.84
CA TRP A 142 8.79 -8.87 -2.68
C TRP A 142 9.11 -7.87 -3.83
N LEU A 143 8.49 -8.03 -4.99
CA LEU A 143 8.56 -7.08 -6.10
C LEU A 143 7.69 -5.83 -5.87
N ASN A 144 6.74 -5.89 -4.94
CA ASN A 144 5.91 -4.74 -4.62
C ASN A 144 6.64 -3.82 -3.63
N ILE A 145 7.12 -2.68 -4.11
CA ILE A 145 7.84 -1.72 -3.27
C ILE A 145 6.97 -1.21 -2.11
N ALA A 146 5.64 -1.21 -2.25
CA ALA A 146 4.73 -0.84 -1.16
C ALA A 146 4.88 -1.71 0.09
N GLU A 147 5.33 -2.98 -0.03
CA GLU A 147 5.63 -3.85 1.12
C GLU A 147 6.76 -3.28 2.01
N ILE A 148 7.74 -2.61 1.42
CA ILE A 148 8.82 -1.95 2.17
C ILE A 148 8.23 -0.86 3.06
N GLU A 149 7.33 -0.05 2.53
CA GLU A 149 6.66 1.02 3.27
C GLU A 149 5.67 0.46 4.30
N LEU A 150 4.93 -0.61 4.01
CA LEU A 150 4.08 -1.30 4.97
C LEU A 150 4.90 -1.90 6.13
N SER A 151 6.09 -2.43 5.84
CA SER A 151 7.00 -2.91 6.87
C SER A 151 7.51 -1.76 7.75
N ALA A 152 7.86 -0.62 7.15
CA ALA A 152 8.27 0.58 7.89
C ALA A 152 7.13 1.14 8.75
N LEU A 153 5.91 1.23 8.18
CA LEU A 153 4.69 1.62 8.89
C LEU A 153 4.44 0.70 10.09
N GLY A 154 4.53 -0.62 9.89
CA GLY A 154 4.36 -1.59 10.95
C GLY A 154 5.27 -1.32 12.14
N ARG A 155 6.57 -1.17 11.90
CA ARG A 155 7.58 -0.94 12.93
C ARG A 155 7.50 0.44 13.59
N GLN A 156 7.23 1.48 12.81
CA GLN A 156 7.32 2.88 13.28
C GLN A 156 6.01 3.40 13.87
N CYS A 157 4.88 2.85 13.44
CA CYS A 157 3.57 3.40 13.74
C CYS A 157 2.65 2.40 14.48
N ILE A 158 2.65 1.12 14.08
CA ILE A 158 1.64 0.16 14.57
C ILE A 158 2.13 -0.61 15.80
N THR A 159 3.34 -1.18 15.74
CA THR A 159 3.82 -2.19 16.72
C THR A 159 3.82 -1.68 18.15
N ASN A 160 4.10 -0.40 18.38
CA ASN A 160 4.20 0.18 19.72
C ASN A 160 2.93 0.95 20.15
N ASN A 161 1.86 0.89 19.37
CA ASN A 161 0.62 1.57 19.66
C ASN A 161 -0.53 0.56 19.82
N ARG A 162 -1.29 0.72 20.89
CA ARG A 162 -2.53 0.00 21.09
C ARG A 162 -3.64 0.78 20.36
N ILE A 163 -4.09 0.25 19.25
CA ILE A 163 -5.04 0.93 18.35
C ILE A 163 -6.41 0.34 18.59
N SER A 164 -7.32 1.16 19.14
CA SER A 164 -8.63 0.74 19.58
C SER A 164 -9.71 0.75 18.50
N ASP A 165 -9.54 1.59 17.49
CA ASP A 165 -10.57 1.88 16.48
C ASP A 165 -9.99 2.50 15.20
N LEU A 166 -10.86 2.67 14.20
CA LEU A 166 -10.50 3.20 12.89
C LEU A 166 -10.00 4.65 12.95
N GLN A 167 -10.63 5.50 13.79
CA GLN A 167 -10.23 6.90 13.88
C GLN A 167 -8.84 7.03 14.50
N THR A 168 -8.58 6.30 15.58
CA THR A 168 -7.24 6.23 16.20
C THR A 168 -6.18 5.79 15.18
N MET A 169 -6.51 4.82 14.31
CA MET A 169 -5.60 4.40 13.24
C MET A 169 -5.32 5.54 12.27
N ARG A 170 -6.34 6.24 11.77
CA ARG A 170 -6.19 7.36 10.83
C ARG A 170 -5.36 8.50 11.41
N ASP A 171 -5.58 8.79 12.69
CA ASP A 171 -4.83 9.83 13.42
C ASP A 171 -3.34 9.50 13.56
N LEU A 172 -2.95 8.22 13.49
CA LEU A 172 -1.57 7.77 13.49
C LEU A 172 -0.97 7.76 12.06
N LEU A 173 -1.75 7.37 11.06
CA LEU A 173 -1.27 7.22 9.68
C LEU A 173 -0.91 8.58 9.05
N LEU A 174 -1.74 9.60 9.25
CA LEU A 174 -1.55 10.91 8.62
C LEU A 174 -0.24 11.59 9.05
N PRO A 175 0.10 11.73 10.35
CA PRO A 175 1.39 12.30 10.76
C PRO A 175 2.58 11.44 10.31
N TRP A 176 2.44 10.11 10.29
CA TRP A 176 3.49 9.21 9.83
C TRP A 176 3.81 9.45 8.35
N ALA A 177 2.80 9.46 7.48
CA ALA A 177 2.98 9.72 6.05
C ALA A 177 3.54 11.14 5.81
N SER A 178 2.99 12.16 6.47
CA SER A 178 3.45 13.55 6.37
C SER A 178 4.91 13.71 6.77
N LYS A 179 5.33 13.07 7.87
CA LYS A 179 6.73 13.11 8.32
C LYS A 179 7.67 12.48 7.30
N ARG A 180 7.28 11.33 6.75
CA ARG A 180 8.12 10.64 5.75
C ARG A 180 8.19 11.40 4.42
N ASN A 181 7.09 12.00 3.98
CA ASN A 181 7.02 12.77 2.74
C ASN A 181 7.90 14.03 2.80
N LYS A 182 8.10 14.64 3.97
CA LYS A 182 9.02 15.77 4.14
C LYS A 182 10.47 15.45 3.76
N PHE A 183 10.89 14.20 3.91
CA PHE A 183 12.26 13.77 3.59
C PHE A 183 12.39 13.28 2.14
N GLN A 184 11.29 13.03 1.44
CA GLN A 184 11.23 12.56 0.04
C GLN A 184 12.24 11.45 -0.29
N LYS A 185 12.46 10.52 0.65
CA LYS A 185 13.33 9.38 0.43
C LYS A 185 12.68 8.42 -0.55
N GLY A 186 13.12 8.47 -1.78
CA GLY A 186 12.76 7.51 -2.82
C GLY A 186 13.42 6.14 -2.61
N VAL A 187 13.04 5.21 -3.44
CA VAL A 187 13.66 3.88 -3.55
C VAL A 187 14.41 3.82 -4.88
N ASP A 188 15.71 3.57 -4.80
CA ASP A 188 16.55 3.31 -5.96
C ASP A 188 16.56 1.79 -6.21
N TRP A 189 15.87 1.36 -7.24
CA TRP A 189 15.68 -0.06 -7.53
C TRP A 189 16.76 -0.55 -8.50
N HIS A 190 17.68 -1.37 -8.00
CA HIS A 190 18.82 -1.85 -8.77
C HIS A 190 18.63 -3.25 -9.38
N PHE A 191 17.62 -4.02 -8.97
CA PHE A 191 17.45 -5.38 -9.44
C PHE A 191 16.79 -5.39 -10.83
N THR A 192 17.54 -5.83 -11.83
CA THR A 192 17.15 -5.77 -13.25
C THR A 192 16.53 -7.07 -13.74
N THR A 193 15.96 -7.06 -14.95
CA THR A 193 15.52 -8.28 -15.66
C THR A 193 16.68 -9.24 -15.92
N SER A 194 17.88 -8.73 -16.21
CA SER A 194 19.09 -9.54 -16.38
C SER A 194 19.49 -10.24 -15.08
N ASP A 195 19.43 -9.52 -13.95
CA ASP A 195 19.61 -10.12 -12.63
C ASP A 195 18.62 -11.22 -12.34
N ALA A 196 17.33 -10.98 -12.66
CA ALA A 196 16.27 -11.95 -12.46
C ALA A 196 16.53 -13.23 -13.25
N ARG A 197 16.87 -13.13 -14.52
CA ARG A 197 17.18 -14.27 -15.39
C ARG A 197 18.37 -15.09 -14.88
N THR A 198 19.34 -14.43 -14.24
CA THR A 198 20.54 -15.07 -13.70
C THR A 198 20.28 -15.65 -12.30
N LYS A 199 19.81 -14.81 -11.36
CA LYS A 199 19.69 -15.15 -9.93
C LYS A 199 18.44 -15.96 -9.62
N LEU A 200 17.37 -15.81 -10.41
CA LEU A 200 16.08 -16.47 -10.22
C LEU A 200 15.77 -17.47 -11.33
N LYS A 201 16.79 -18.05 -11.94
CA LYS A 201 16.66 -19.01 -13.07
C LYS A 201 15.63 -20.12 -12.81
N HIS A 202 15.51 -20.58 -11.56
CA HIS A 202 14.58 -21.63 -11.16
C HIS A 202 13.09 -21.23 -11.24
N LEU A 203 12.78 -19.93 -11.36
CA LEU A 203 11.41 -19.43 -11.52
C LEU A 203 10.98 -19.33 -12.99
N TYR A 204 11.91 -19.51 -13.92
CA TYR A 204 11.61 -19.47 -15.36
C TYR A 204 11.24 -20.86 -15.87
N PRO A 205 10.29 -20.97 -16.81
CA PRO A 205 9.94 -22.26 -17.39
C PRO A 205 11.16 -22.83 -18.13
N ILE A 206 11.41 -24.13 -17.93
CA ILE A 206 12.39 -24.88 -18.70
C ILE A 206 11.70 -25.24 -20.00
N ILE A 207 12.17 -24.70 -21.11
CA ILE A 207 11.73 -25.13 -22.45
C ILE A 207 12.66 -26.28 -22.85
N GLU A 208 12.16 -27.50 -22.77
CA GLU A 208 12.81 -28.66 -23.43
C GLU A 208 12.61 -28.49 -24.94
N LEU A 209 13.72 -28.30 -25.67
CA LEU A 209 13.78 -28.22 -27.13
C LEU A 209 13.86 -29.63 -27.70
#